data_4a7c98b95777324329c18eecec38a4b6
#
_entry.id   4a7c98b95777324329c18eecec38a4b6
#
_cell.length_a   1.000
_cell.length_b   1.000
_cell.length_c   1.000
_cell.angle_alpha   90.00
_cell.angle_beta   90.00
_cell.angle_gamma   90.00
#
_symmetry.space_group_name_H-M   'P 1'
#
loop_
_entity.id
_entity.type
_entity.pdbx_description
1 polymer ?
#
loop_
_entity_poly.entity_id
_entity_poly.type
_entity_poly.pdbx_seq_one_letter_code
_entity_poly.pdbx_strand_id
1 'polypeptide(L)'
;AIRSRGLGDVYKRQSKNKPEWMILRVLPVIPPELRPLVPLDGGRFATSDLNDLYRRVINRNNRLKRLIDLRAPDIIIRNEKRMLQESVDALFDNGRRGRVITSTNKRPLKSLSDMLKGKQGRFRQNLLGKRVDYSGRSVIVVGPNLKLHQCGIPKKMALELFKPVSYTHLR
;
A
#
# COMPACT_ATOMS: atom_id res chain seq x y z
N ALA A 1 36.14 1.48 22.85
CA ALA A 1 35.57 1.18 21.50
C ALA A 1 35.39 -0.33 21.26
N ILE A 2 36.24 -1.18 21.81
CA ILE A 2 36.13 -2.65 21.65
C ILE A 2 35.01 -3.25 22.52
N ARG A 3 34.73 -2.69 23.69
CA ARG A 3 33.68 -3.17 24.60
C ARG A 3 32.25 -2.91 24.06
N SER A 4 32.03 -1.82 23.36
CA SER A 4 30.70 -1.53 22.75
C SER A 4 30.40 -2.39 21.53
N ARG A 5 31.43 -2.85 20.81
CA ARG A 5 31.29 -3.81 19.70
C ARG A 5 30.88 -5.21 20.19
N GLY A 6 31.38 -5.64 21.36
CA GLY A 6 31.11 -6.97 21.90
C GLY A 6 29.65 -7.25 22.19
N LEU A 7 28.90 -6.29 22.76
CA LEU A 7 27.45 -6.44 23.03
C LEU A 7 26.63 -6.57 21.76
N GLY A 8 26.94 -5.77 20.75
CA GLY A 8 26.26 -5.85 19.45
C GLY A 8 26.54 -7.18 18.72
N ASP A 9 27.76 -7.71 18.83
CA ASP A 9 28.12 -8.98 18.20
C ASP A 9 27.48 -10.17 18.93
N VAL A 10 27.43 -10.13 20.28
CA VAL A 10 26.71 -11.13 21.08
C VAL A 10 25.23 -11.16 20.72
N TYR A 11 24.58 -9.99 20.65
CA TYR A 11 23.17 -9.89 20.24
C TYR A 11 22.95 -10.46 18.83
N LYS A 12 23.81 -10.12 17.87
CA LYS A 12 23.72 -10.63 16.49
C LYS A 12 23.91 -12.14 16.41
N ARG A 13 24.77 -12.73 17.24
CA ARG A 13 24.97 -14.17 17.28
C ARG A 13 23.83 -14.92 17.97
N GLN A 14 23.23 -14.32 18.98
CA GLN A 14 22.08 -14.89 19.70
C GLN A 14 20.76 -14.75 18.94
N SER A 15 20.63 -13.70 18.15
CA SER A 15 19.43 -13.53 17.31
C SER A 15 19.49 -14.45 16.09
N LYS A 16 18.35 -15.05 15.73
CA LYS A 16 18.22 -15.84 14.49
C LYS A 16 18.34 -14.97 13.23
N ASN A 17 18.34 -13.63 13.37
CA ASN A 17 18.41 -12.69 12.26
C ASN A 17 19.85 -12.41 11.86
N LYS A 18 20.16 -12.65 10.59
CA LYS A 18 21.47 -12.37 10.03
C LYS A 18 21.58 -10.90 9.61
N PRO A 19 22.68 -10.18 9.97
CA PRO A 19 22.86 -8.77 9.58
C PRO A 19 22.83 -8.52 8.08
N GLU A 20 23.28 -9.48 7.29
CA GLU A 20 23.27 -9.44 5.82
C GLU A 20 21.86 -9.35 5.20
N TRP A 21 20.82 -9.75 5.95
CA TRP A 21 19.43 -9.62 5.50
C TRP A 21 18.93 -8.19 5.46
N MET A 22 19.65 -7.25 6.04
CA MET A 22 19.36 -5.81 5.91
C MET A 22 19.66 -5.28 4.51
N ILE A 23 20.44 -6.01 3.70
CA ILE A 23 20.77 -5.64 2.34
C ILE A 23 19.91 -6.47 1.40
N LEU A 24 19.02 -5.80 0.68
CA LEU A 24 18.14 -6.45 -0.29
C LEU A 24 18.89 -6.67 -1.61
N ARG A 25 19.02 -7.92 -2.02
CA ARG A 25 19.54 -8.30 -3.34
C ARG A 25 18.43 -8.45 -4.36
N VAL A 26 17.25 -8.86 -3.91
CA VAL A 26 16.06 -9.07 -4.71
C VAL A 26 14.92 -8.28 -4.07
N LEU A 27 14.21 -7.50 -4.88
CA LEU A 27 13.04 -6.75 -4.42
C LEU A 27 11.79 -7.63 -4.60
N PRO A 28 10.96 -7.78 -3.56
CA PRO A 28 9.68 -8.46 -3.69
C PRO A 28 8.73 -7.62 -4.53
N VAL A 29 8.05 -8.28 -5.46
CA VAL A 29 7.01 -7.67 -6.29
C VAL A 29 5.66 -8.25 -5.87
N ILE A 30 4.72 -7.38 -5.53
CA ILE A 30 3.38 -7.83 -5.18
C ILE A 30 2.62 -8.35 -6.41
N PRO A 31 1.68 -9.30 -6.24
CA PRO A 31 0.88 -9.83 -7.32
C PRO A 31 0.13 -8.74 -8.10
N PRO A 32 -0.12 -8.93 -9.42
CA PRO A 32 -0.78 -7.94 -10.25
C PRO A 32 -2.22 -7.61 -9.81
N GLU A 33 -2.92 -8.53 -9.15
CA GLU A 33 -4.26 -8.31 -8.60
C GLU A 33 -4.28 -7.23 -7.52
N LEU A 34 -3.19 -7.05 -6.78
CA LEU A 34 -3.05 -6.01 -5.75
C LEU A 34 -2.61 -4.65 -6.31
N ARG A 35 -2.21 -4.61 -7.58
CA ARG A 35 -1.81 -3.39 -8.31
C ARG A 35 -2.44 -3.35 -9.71
N PRO A 36 -3.77 -3.37 -9.81
CA PRO A 36 -4.46 -3.58 -11.07
C PRO A 36 -4.20 -2.46 -12.08
N LEU A 37 -4.25 -2.85 -13.35
CA LEU A 37 -4.27 -1.96 -14.51
C LEU A 37 -5.65 -2.11 -15.14
N VAL A 38 -6.49 -1.08 -14.99
CA VAL A 38 -7.88 -1.11 -15.44
C VAL A 38 -8.03 -0.23 -16.69
N PRO A 39 -8.55 -0.76 -17.80
CA PRO A 39 -8.88 0.06 -18.95
C PRO A 39 -10.07 0.97 -18.62
N LEU A 40 -9.97 2.23 -19.01
CA LEU A 40 -11.04 3.22 -18.94
C LEU A 40 -11.58 3.48 -20.33
N ASP A 41 -12.81 3.98 -20.39
CA ASP A 41 -13.40 4.43 -21.65
C ASP A 41 -12.52 5.48 -22.33
N GLY A 42 -12.32 5.36 -23.64
CA GLY A 42 -11.45 6.24 -24.42
C GLY A 42 -9.98 5.79 -24.51
N GLY A 43 -9.68 4.51 -24.29
CA GLY A 43 -8.33 3.93 -24.50
C GLY A 43 -7.29 4.33 -23.44
N ARG A 44 -7.73 4.93 -22.34
CA ARG A 44 -6.87 5.26 -21.20
C ARG A 44 -6.84 4.12 -20.20
N PHE A 45 -5.72 4.00 -19.46
CA PHE A 45 -5.59 3.03 -18.39
C PHE A 45 -5.48 3.73 -17.04
N ALA A 46 -6.29 3.30 -16.08
CA ALA A 46 -6.08 3.63 -14.67
C ALA A 46 -5.10 2.61 -14.08
N THR A 47 -4.02 3.09 -13.54
CA THR A 47 -2.99 2.24 -12.94
C THR A 47 -2.78 2.57 -11.47
N SER A 48 -2.39 1.57 -10.70
CA SER A 48 -1.96 1.77 -9.32
C SER A 48 -0.66 2.57 -9.27
N ASP A 49 -0.52 3.43 -8.26
CA ASP A 49 0.70 4.22 -8.02
C ASP A 49 1.95 3.34 -7.86
N LEU A 50 1.77 2.10 -7.36
CA LEU A 50 2.86 1.13 -7.22
C LEU A 50 3.48 0.73 -8.56
N ASN A 51 2.70 0.60 -9.62
CA ASN A 51 3.23 0.28 -10.94
C ASN A 51 4.19 1.36 -11.44
N ASP A 52 3.93 2.61 -11.14
CA ASP A 52 4.80 3.73 -11.47
C ASP A 52 6.11 3.69 -10.67
N LEU A 53 6.03 3.35 -9.38
CA LEU A 53 7.20 3.20 -8.51
C LEU A 53 8.06 2.01 -8.95
N TYR A 54 7.48 0.85 -9.24
CA TYR A 54 8.21 -0.31 -9.79
C TYR A 54 8.87 0.02 -11.13
N ARG A 55 8.16 0.68 -12.03
CA ARG A 55 8.71 1.10 -13.33
C ARG A 55 9.94 2.00 -13.16
N ARG A 56 9.92 2.92 -12.20
CA ARG A 56 11.07 3.79 -11.89
C ARG A 56 12.28 2.97 -11.44
N VAL A 57 12.09 2.02 -10.54
CA VAL A 57 13.16 1.14 -10.05
C VAL A 57 13.75 0.33 -11.20
N ILE A 58 12.91 -0.29 -12.04
CA ILE A 58 13.37 -1.09 -13.19
C ILE A 58 14.17 -0.24 -14.17
N ASN A 59 13.67 0.95 -14.52
CA ASN A 59 14.34 1.85 -15.45
C ASN A 59 15.71 2.31 -14.91
N ARG A 60 15.81 2.64 -13.62
CA ARG A 60 17.08 3.00 -12.98
C ARG A 60 18.05 1.83 -12.95
N ASN A 61 17.57 0.64 -12.62
CA ASN A 61 18.40 -0.56 -12.62
C ASN A 61 18.94 -0.89 -14.02
N ASN A 62 18.10 -0.82 -15.04
CA ASN A 62 18.52 -1.08 -16.44
C ASN A 62 19.53 -0.04 -16.92
N ARG A 63 19.32 1.23 -16.54
CA ARG A 63 20.26 2.31 -16.85
C ARG A 63 21.61 2.07 -16.15
N LEU A 64 21.61 1.71 -14.88
CA LEU A 64 22.83 1.39 -14.14
C LEU A 64 23.59 0.22 -14.77
N LYS A 65 22.90 -0.86 -15.15
CA LYS A 65 23.51 -1.99 -15.87
C LYS A 65 24.21 -1.53 -17.14
N ARG A 66 23.51 -0.77 -17.98
CA ARG A 66 24.09 -0.23 -19.23
C ARG A 66 25.31 0.64 -18.98
N LEU A 67 25.32 1.48 -17.95
CA LEU A 67 26.48 2.33 -17.61
C LEU A 67 27.68 1.51 -17.11
N ILE A 68 27.44 0.42 -16.40
CA ILE A 68 28.49 -0.52 -15.98
C ILE A 68 29.09 -1.24 -17.21
N ASP A 69 28.24 -1.73 -18.09
CA ASP A 69 28.66 -2.45 -19.32
C ASP A 69 29.49 -1.53 -20.23
N LEU A 70 29.12 -0.26 -20.33
CA LEU A 70 29.84 0.77 -21.09
C LEU A 70 31.09 1.29 -20.39
N ARG A 71 31.42 0.78 -19.19
CA ARG A 71 32.55 1.28 -18.37
C ARG A 71 32.57 2.79 -18.21
N ALA A 72 31.41 3.36 -17.91
CA ALA A 72 31.26 4.79 -17.67
C ALA A 72 32.12 5.27 -16.47
N PRO A 73 32.49 6.57 -16.41
CA PRO A 73 33.23 7.13 -15.28
C PRO A 73 32.58 6.85 -13.92
N ASP A 74 33.38 6.57 -12.91
CA ASP A 74 32.92 6.21 -11.55
C ASP A 74 31.96 7.23 -10.93
N ILE A 75 32.13 8.51 -11.22
CA ILE A 75 31.26 9.58 -10.73
C ILE A 75 29.81 9.35 -11.20
N ILE A 76 29.64 9.00 -12.49
CA ILE A 76 28.32 8.74 -13.09
C ILE A 76 27.71 7.48 -12.50
N ILE A 77 28.50 6.40 -12.36
CA ILE A 77 28.05 5.14 -11.75
C ILE A 77 27.61 5.35 -10.30
N ARG A 78 28.37 6.09 -9.50
CA ARG A 78 28.01 6.40 -8.11
C ARG A 78 26.73 7.22 -8.01
N ASN A 79 26.56 8.19 -8.89
CA ASN A 79 25.33 8.99 -8.94
C ASN A 79 24.10 8.12 -9.31
N GLU A 80 24.22 7.23 -10.30
CA GLU A 80 23.12 6.37 -10.69
C GLU A 80 22.79 5.32 -9.60
N LYS A 81 23.79 4.78 -8.89
CA LYS A 81 23.58 3.95 -7.69
C LYS A 81 22.76 4.69 -6.61
N ARG A 82 23.10 5.95 -6.35
CA ARG A 82 22.35 6.81 -5.42
C ARG A 82 20.90 7.00 -5.88
N MET A 83 20.69 7.29 -7.17
CA MET A 83 19.34 7.46 -7.73
C MET A 83 18.52 6.16 -7.73
N LEU A 84 19.16 5.00 -7.89
CA LEU A 84 18.51 3.71 -7.73
C LEU A 84 18.08 3.50 -6.29
N GLN A 85 18.95 3.80 -5.31
CA GLN A 85 18.61 3.72 -3.90
C GLN A 85 17.43 4.63 -3.55
N GLU A 86 17.42 5.87 -4.02
CA GLU A 86 16.30 6.79 -3.83
C GLU A 86 14.98 6.25 -4.41
N SER A 87 15.04 5.57 -5.55
CA SER A 87 13.85 4.94 -6.16
C SER A 87 13.33 3.78 -5.32
N VAL A 88 14.21 2.99 -4.73
CA VAL A 88 13.85 1.88 -3.83
C VAL A 88 13.30 2.41 -2.51
N ASP A 89 13.92 3.43 -1.93
CA ASP A 89 13.43 4.08 -0.71
C ASP A 89 12.02 4.64 -0.91
N ALA A 90 11.75 5.26 -2.05
CA ALA A 90 10.42 5.76 -2.40
C ALA A 90 9.39 4.65 -2.64
N LEU A 91 9.79 3.49 -3.14
CA LEU A 91 8.91 2.33 -3.28
C LEU A 91 8.43 1.82 -1.91
N PHE A 92 9.33 1.77 -0.93
CA PHE A 92 8.99 1.31 0.41
C PHE A 92 8.24 2.35 1.23
N ASP A 93 8.74 3.58 1.29
CA ASP A 93 8.12 4.67 2.08
C ASP A 93 8.39 6.03 1.43
N ASN A 94 7.51 6.44 0.54
CA ASN A 94 7.64 7.69 -0.20
C ASN A 94 7.50 8.90 0.74
N GLY A 95 8.50 9.75 0.77
CA GLY A 95 8.52 10.96 1.61
C GLY A 95 9.20 10.80 2.97
N ARG A 96 9.68 9.61 3.32
CA ARG A 96 10.46 9.41 4.55
C ARG A 96 11.86 10.01 4.43
N ARG A 97 12.46 9.95 3.25
CA ARG A 97 13.78 10.49 2.96
C ARG A 97 13.76 11.29 1.66
N GLY A 98 14.25 12.52 1.71
CA GLY A 98 14.40 13.35 0.55
C GLY A 98 13.09 13.88 -0.05
N ARG A 99 13.12 14.13 -1.34
CA ARG A 99 11.98 14.71 -2.06
C ARG A 99 10.90 13.67 -2.33
N VAL A 100 9.66 14.01 -1.99
CA VAL A 100 8.49 13.19 -2.28
C VAL A 100 8.30 13.04 -3.79
N ILE A 101 8.11 11.81 -4.26
CA ILE A 101 7.77 11.54 -5.65
C ILE A 101 6.26 11.76 -5.83
N THR A 102 5.92 12.65 -6.75
CA THR A 102 4.55 13.03 -7.06
C THR A 102 4.13 12.57 -8.45
N SER A 103 2.83 12.39 -8.63
CA SER A 103 2.19 12.22 -9.92
C SER A 103 2.18 13.53 -10.73
N THR A 104 1.76 13.48 -11.99
CA THR A 104 1.58 14.64 -12.88
C THR A 104 0.73 15.74 -12.21
N ASN A 105 -0.27 15.36 -11.43
CA ASN A 105 -1.17 16.25 -10.69
C ASN A 105 -0.60 16.71 -9.33
N LYS A 106 0.71 16.67 -9.12
CA LYS A 106 1.38 17.05 -7.87
C LYS A 106 0.93 16.25 -6.62
N ARG A 107 0.12 15.19 -6.78
CA ARG A 107 -0.28 14.30 -5.69
C ARG A 107 0.89 13.35 -5.36
N PRO A 108 1.24 13.14 -4.07
CA PRO A 108 2.25 12.15 -3.70
C PRO A 108 1.79 10.74 -4.08
N LEU A 109 2.69 9.93 -4.63
CA LEU A 109 2.42 8.54 -4.97
C LEU A 109 2.35 7.69 -3.70
N LYS A 110 1.37 6.79 -3.61
CA LYS A 110 1.23 5.84 -2.51
C LYS A 110 2.31 4.77 -2.60
N SER A 111 3.13 4.66 -1.55
CA SER A 111 4.16 3.63 -1.39
C SER A 111 3.60 2.35 -0.76
N LEU A 112 4.42 1.31 -0.66
CA LEU A 112 4.04 0.05 0.02
C LEU A 112 3.68 0.29 1.49
N SER A 113 4.41 1.16 2.18
CA SER A 113 4.13 1.54 3.57
C SER A 113 2.77 2.23 3.71
N ASP A 114 2.40 3.10 2.77
CA ASP A 114 1.13 3.82 2.79
C ASP A 114 -0.07 2.89 2.55
N MET A 115 0.14 1.75 1.92
CA MET A 115 -0.90 0.72 1.78
C MET A 115 -1.24 0.03 3.11
N LEU A 116 -0.34 0.05 4.08
CA LEU A 116 -0.52 -0.56 5.40
C LEU A 116 -0.94 0.45 6.45
N LYS A 117 -0.45 1.69 6.35
CA LYS A 117 -0.64 2.77 7.32
C LYS A 117 -1.98 3.51 7.15
N GLY A 118 -2.41 4.16 8.23
CA GLY A 118 -3.52 5.12 8.23
C GLY A 118 -4.92 4.52 8.14
N LYS A 119 -5.91 5.41 8.01
CA LYS A 119 -7.34 5.03 7.93
C LYS A 119 -7.67 4.14 6.74
N GLN A 120 -7.02 4.37 5.61
CA GLN A 120 -7.22 3.64 4.35
C GLN A 120 -6.23 2.49 4.17
N GLY A 121 -5.38 2.23 5.17
CA GLY A 121 -4.45 1.12 5.18
C GLY A 121 -5.15 -0.21 5.42
N ARG A 122 -4.50 -1.29 5.02
CA ARG A 122 -5.04 -2.66 5.14
C ARG A 122 -5.41 -3.03 6.57
N PHE A 123 -4.64 -2.61 7.55
CA PHE A 123 -4.93 -2.91 8.95
C PHE A 123 -6.26 -2.31 9.42
N ARG A 124 -6.47 -1.03 9.20
CA ARG A 124 -7.68 -0.34 9.69
C ARG A 124 -8.89 -0.57 8.80
N GLN A 125 -8.72 -0.69 7.50
CA GLN A 125 -9.82 -0.78 6.55
C GLN A 125 -10.32 -2.20 6.30
N ASN A 126 -9.44 -3.21 6.39
CA ASN A 126 -9.77 -4.58 6.00
C ASN A 126 -9.59 -5.62 7.12
N LEU A 127 -8.74 -5.36 8.13
CA LEU A 127 -8.47 -6.30 9.21
C LEU A 127 -9.24 -5.98 10.49
N LEU A 128 -9.14 -4.75 11.00
CA LEU A 128 -9.84 -4.33 12.23
C LEU A 128 -11.33 -4.09 12.03
N GLY A 129 -11.74 -3.84 10.80
CA GLY A 129 -13.14 -3.67 10.43
C GLY A 129 -13.32 -3.94 8.95
N LYS A 130 -14.35 -4.69 8.59
CA LYS A 130 -14.72 -4.99 7.21
C LYS A 130 -16.08 -4.41 6.91
N ARG A 131 -16.32 -4.03 5.65
CA ARG A 131 -17.66 -3.78 5.18
C ARG A 131 -18.36 -5.13 5.08
N VAL A 132 -19.53 -5.21 5.70
CA VAL A 132 -20.35 -6.43 5.69
C VAL A 132 -21.59 -6.21 4.85
N ASP A 133 -22.09 -7.29 4.24
CA ASP A 133 -23.31 -7.27 3.47
C ASP A 133 -24.52 -7.14 4.41
N TYR A 134 -25.66 -6.72 3.86
CA TYR A 134 -26.93 -6.54 4.59
C TYR A 134 -26.83 -5.60 5.79
N SER A 135 -25.99 -4.60 5.68
CA SER A 135 -25.84 -3.51 6.63
C SER A 135 -26.03 -2.15 5.96
N GLY A 136 -26.54 -1.20 6.71
CA GLY A 136 -26.82 0.13 6.17
C GLY A 136 -26.59 1.22 7.20
N ARG A 137 -26.46 2.44 6.72
CA ARG A 137 -26.27 3.64 7.53
C ARG A 137 -27.15 4.76 6.98
N SER A 138 -27.86 5.47 7.87
CA SER A 138 -28.72 6.58 7.50
C SER A 138 -28.71 7.67 8.58
N VAL A 139 -29.31 8.78 8.27
CA VAL A 139 -29.55 9.87 9.20
C VAL A 139 -30.65 9.46 10.18
N ILE A 140 -30.48 9.79 11.46
CA ILE A 140 -31.46 9.56 12.51
C ILE A 140 -32.24 10.86 12.73
N VAL A 141 -33.58 10.75 12.71
CA VAL A 141 -34.48 11.87 12.96
C VAL A 141 -35.49 11.49 14.05
N VAL A 142 -36.08 12.49 14.67
CA VAL A 142 -37.12 12.28 15.68
C VAL A 142 -38.38 11.74 15.05
N GLY A 143 -38.96 10.68 15.67
CA GLY A 143 -40.25 10.12 15.28
C GLY A 143 -41.29 10.30 16.39
N PRO A 144 -42.12 11.37 16.39
CA PRO A 144 -43.01 11.68 17.49
C PRO A 144 -44.11 10.63 17.72
N ASN A 145 -44.41 9.84 16.68
CA ASN A 145 -45.45 8.79 16.75
C ASN A 145 -44.91 7.41 17.19
N LEU A 146 -43.59 7.33 17.45
CA LEU A 146 -42.95 6.06 17.85
C LEU A 146 -42.81 5.97 19.36
N LYS A 147 -43.07 4.78 19.90
CA LYS A 147 -42.79 4.48 21.32
C LYS A 147 -41.29 4.36 21.55
N LEU A 148 -40.84 4.47 22.82
CA LEU A 148 -39.42 4.44 23.19
C LEU A 148 -38.67 3.17 22.74
N HIS A 149 -39.36 2.06 22.59
CA HIS A 149 -38.79 0.78 22.12
C HIS A 149 -38.96 0.55 20.61
N GLN A 150 -39.50 1.51 19.87
CA GLN A 150 -39.76 1.37 18.45
C GLN A 150 -38.79 2.22 17.62
N CYS A 151 -38.37 1.68 16.49
CA CYS A 151 -37.54 2.35 15.50
C CYS A 151 -38.19 2.23 14.12
N GLY A 152 -38.31 3.34 13.42
CA GLY A 152 -38.82 3.37 12.04
C GLY A 152 -37.66 3.25 11.06
N ILE A 153 -37.74 2.29 10.14
CA ILE A 153 -36.75 2.08 9.08
C ILE A 153 -37.39 2.34 7.73
N PRO A 154 -36.72 3.03 6.78
CA PRO A 154 -37.22 3.24 5.43
C PRO A 154 -37.49 1.90 4.73
N LYS A 155 -38.64 1.76 4.08
CA LYS A 155 -39.08 0.51 3.43
C LYS A 155 -38.03 -0.06 2.47
N LYS A 156 -37.37 0.78 1.67
CA LYS A 156 -36.32 0.34 0.73
C LYS A 156 -35.11 -0.27 1.46
N MET A 157 -34.68 0.35 2.56
CA MET A 157 -33.61 -0.21 3.40
C MET A 157 -33.99 -1.52 4.06
N ALA A 158 -35.20 -1.59 4.60
CA ALA A 158 -35.71 -2.79 5.24
C ALA A 158 -35.76 -3.97 4.26
N LEU A 159 -36.20 -3.77 3.03
CA LEU A 159 -36.25 -4.83 2.03
C LEU A 159 -34.87 -5.42 1.71
N GLU A 160 -33.82 -4.60 1.60
CA GLU A 160 -32.46 -5.10 1.37
C GLU A 160 -31.84 -5.77 2.61
N LEU A 161 -32.06 -5.20 3.80
CA LEU A 161 -31.52 -5.74 5.05
C LEU A 161 -32.12 -7.10 5.42
N PHE A 162 -33.42 -7.29 5.18
CA PHE A 162 -34.13 -8.53 5.51
C PHE A 162 -34.18 -9.55 4.37
N LYS A 163 -33.61 -9.24 3.22
CA LYS A 163 -33.53 -10.14 2.08
C LYS A 163 -33.00 -11.54 2.39
N PRO A 164 -31.87 -11.72 3.14
CA PRO A 164 -31.38 -13.07 3.48
C PRO A 164 -32.35 -13.86 4.33
N VAL A 165 -33.08 -13.22 5.24
CA VAL A 165 -34.07 -13.88 6.09
C VAL A 165 -35.23 -14.42 5.23
N SER A 166 -35.69 -13.66 4.25
CA SER A 166 -36.76 -14.12 3.35
C SER A 166 -36.33 -15.34 2.53
N TYR A 167 -35.10 -15.41 2.08
CA TYR A 167 -34.59 -16.55 1.30
C TYR A 167 -34.43 -17.83 2.16
N THR A 168 -34.11 -17.72 3.44
CA THR A 168 -33.97 -18.87 4.34
C THR A 168 -35.35 -19.49 4.71
N HIS A 169 -36.42 -18.69 4.72
CA HIS A 169 -37.76 -19.15 5.02
C HIS A 169 -38.54 -19.73 3.80
N LEU A 170 -38.02 -19.45 2.58
CA LEU A 170 -38.63 -20.00 1.34
C LEU A 170 -38.04 -21.34 0.90
N ARG A 171 -37.13 -21.89 1.66
CA ARG A 171 -36.60 -23.25 1.53
C ARG A 171 -37.21 -24.12 2.63
#